data_24e26440216c8e8635e3f17c9df81f71
#
_entry.id   24e26440216c8e8635e3f17c9df81f71
#
_cell.length_a   1.000
_cell.length_b   1.000
_cell.length_c   1.000
_cell.angle_alpha   90.00
_cell.angle_beta   90.00
_cell.angle_gamma   90.00
#
_symmetry.space_group_name_H-M   'P 1'
#
loop_
_entity.id
_entity.type
_entity.pdbx_description
1 polymer ?
#
loop_
_entity_poly.entity_id
_entity_poly.type
_entity_poly.pdbx_seq_one_letter_code
_entity_poly.pdbx_strand_id
1 'polypeptide(L)'
;MENNVLPEYVSGIPTAKNRSRERMDLIRYYYSNLWKRLQREGKTNKIFNDYLGVDVYVAENESDKKTINTASKNWQSTYAVKHLYDIVINAAGDENQPVYVSVKTGTQTYNGYKNMAILYYDFVNIERDYLNFRAKLTIGVKANDKHVQYCVNKIEVKEKKPTVQSNYP
;
A
#
# COMPACT_ATOMS: atom_id res chain seq x y z
N MET A 1 -19.89 -4.36 -5.88
CA MET A 1 -18.51 -4.04 -6.17
C MET A 1 -17.70 -5.31 -6.30
N GLU A 2 -17.03 -5.47 -7.37
CA GLU A 2 -16.21 -6.63 -7.56
C GLU A 2 -14.89 -6.46 -6.86
N ASN A 3 -14.39 -7.51 -6.27
CA ASN A 3 -13.06 -7.51 -5.68
C ASN A 3 -12.05 -7.76 -6.78
N ASN A 4 -10.96 -7.04 -6.74
CA ASN A 4 -9.86 -7.26 -7.65
C ASN A 4 -9.07 -8.51 -7.25
N VAL A 5 -8.65 -9.29 -8.19
CA VAL A 5 -7.87 -10.48 -7.92
C VAL A 5 -6.42 -10.19 -8.28
N LEU A 6 -5.55 -10.29 -7.30
CA LEU A 6 -4.12 -10.15 -7.56
C LEU A 6 -3.60 -11.48 -8.15
N PRO A 7 -2.82 -11.41 -9.21
CA PRO A 7 -2.47 -12.60 -9.99
C PRO A 7 -1.46 -13.54 -9.37
N GLU A 8 -0.78 -13.12 -8.33
CA GLU A 8 0.31 -13.89 -7.77
C GLU A 8 -0.07 -14.57 -6.48
N TYR A 9 0.50 -15.74 -6.26
CA TYR A 9 0.29 -16.46 -5.02
C TYR A 9 1.20 -15.97 -3.92
N VAL A 10 0.85 -16.30 -2.70
CA VAL A 10 1.66 -15.96 -1.54
C VAL A 10 2.80 -16.95 -1.32
N SER A 11 2.98 -17.92 -2.21
CA SER A 11 4.06 -18.88 -2.07
C SER A 11 5.39 -18.20 -1.88
N GLY A 12 6.15 -18.64 -0.93
CA GLY A 12 7.44 -18.05 -0.63
C GLY A 12 7.42 -16.93 0.37
N ILE A 13 6.24 -16.44 0.77
CA ILE A 13 6.15 -15.44 1.82
C ILE A 13 5.91 -16.12 3.16
N PRO A 14 6.83 -15.96 4.13
CA PRO A 14 6.63 -16.54 5.44
C PRO A 14 5.40 -15.98 6.13
N THR A 15 4.57 -16.87 6.68
CA THR A 15 3.34 -16.45 7.34
C THR A 15 3.48 -16.39 8.86
N ALA A 16 4.48 -17.04 9.44
CA ALA A 16 4.65 -17.05 10.88
C ALA A 16 4.96 -15.67 11.42
N LYS A 17 4.39 -15.35 12.57
CA LYS A 17 4.52 -14.03 13.16
C LYS A 17 5.96 -13.64 13.44
N ASN A 18 6.77 -14.60 13.83
CA ASN A 18 8.18 -14.34 14.21
C ASN A 18 9.14 -14.29 13.02
N ARG A 19 8.66 -14.32 11.79
CA ARG A 19 9.50 -14.28 10.60
C ARG A 19 9.43 -12.93 9.87
N SER A 20 9.24 -11.86 10.61
CA SER A 20 9.15 -10.52 10.02
C SER A 20 10.43 -10.08 9.32
N ARG A 21 11.57 -10.53 9.79
CA ARG A 21 12.86 -10.19 9.14
C ARG A 21 12.95 -10.77 7.73
N GLU A 22 12.47 -11.97 7.53
CA GLU A 22 12.46 -12.57 6.20
C GLU A 22 11.48 -11.85 5.29
N ARG A 23 10.36 -11.40 5.84
CA ARG A 23 9.41 -10.60 5.07
C ARG A 23 10.00 -9.23 4.71
N MET A 24 10.80 -8.62 5.58
CA MET A 24 11.49 -7.37 5.27
C MET A 24 12.43 -7.54 4.08
N ASP A 25 13.16 -8.65 4.02
CA ASP A 25 14.05 -8.92 2.90
C ASP A 25 13.28 -9.08 1.59
N LEU A 26 12.13 -9.74 1.64
CA LEU A 26 11.26 -9.85 0.47
C LEU A 26 10.73 -8.50 0.02
N ILE A 27 10.33 -7.64 0.97
CA ILE A 27 9.84 -6.30 0.64
C ILE A 27 10.91 -5.49 -0.07
N ARG A 28 12.16 -5.56 0.39
CA ARG A 28 13.26 -4.87 -0.28
C ARG A 28 13.45 -5.39 -1.71
N TYR A 29 13.33 -6.69 -1.89
CA TYR A 29 13.42 -7.31 -3.19
C TYR A 29 12.27 -6.83 -4.11
N TYR A 30 11.05 -6.76 -3.59
CA TYR A 30 9.90 -6.27 -4.36
C TYR A 30 10.06 -4.80 -4.75
N TYR A 31 10.58 -3.97 -3.85
CA TYR A 31 10.86 -2.57 -4.16
C TYR A 31 11.93 -2.45 -5.24
N SER A 32 12.98 -3.26 -5.17
CA SER A 32 14.01 -3.27 -6.19
C SER A 32 13.42 -3.60 -7.56
N ASN A 33 12.52 -4.58 -7.63
CA ASN A 33 11.86 -4.93 -8.88
C ASN A 33 10.95 -3.80 -9.38
N LEU A 34 10.25 -3.14 -8.48
CA LEU A 34 9.40 -2.01 -8.81
C LEU A 34 10.22 -0.87 -9.42
N TRP A 35 11.36 -0.55 -8.81
CA TRP A 35 12.23 0.50 -9.33
C TRP A 35 12.77 0.17 -10.72
N LYS A 36 13.17 -1.06 -10.94
CA LYS A 36 13.63 -1.51 -12.25
C LYS A 36 12.52 -1.39 -13.31
N ARG A 37 11.31 -1.74 -12.92
CA ARG A 37 10.15 -1.61 -13.81
C ARG A 37 9.89 -0.15 -14.18
N LEU A 38 9.90 0.74 -13.18
CA LEU A 38 9.68 2.16 -13.42
C LEU A 38 10.75 2.76 -14.33
N GLN A 39 12.01 2.36 -14.14
CA GLN A 39 13.08 2.81 -15.01
C GLN A 39 12.89 2.33 -16.45
N ARG A 40 12.51 1.07 -16.64
CA ARG A 40 12.26 0.54 -17.99
C ARG A 40 11.10 1.26 -18.67
N GLU A 41 10.13 1.72 -17.92
CA GLU A 41 8.98 2.44 -18.47
C GLU A 41 9.23 3.95 -18.62
N GLY A 42 10.43 4.39 -18.36
CA GLY A 42 10.78 5.81 -18.46
C GLY A 42 10.17 6.67 -17.36
N LYS A 43 9.72 6.01 -16.27
CA LYS A 43 9.12 6.72 -15.16
C LYS A 43 10.15 6.86 -14.06
N THR A 44 10.23 8.03 -13.43
CA THR A 44 11.17 8.21 -12.36
C THR A 44 10.39 8.04 -11.09
N ASN A 45 10.50 6.95 -10.44
CA ASN A 45 9.92 6.62 -9.10
C ASN A 45 8.50 7.16 -8.85
N LYS A 46 7.68 7.28 -9.90
CA LYS A 46 6.31 7.78 -9.76
C LYS A 46 5.34 6.83 -10.38
N ILE A 47 4.18 6.72 -9.78
CA ILE A 47 3.06 5.94 -10.29
C ILE A 47 1.83 6.84 -10.23
N PHE A 48 1.13 6.99 -11.35
CA PHE A 48 -0.05 7.84 -11.38
C PHE A 48 -1.22 7.14 -10.69
N ASN A 49 -1.86 7.82 -9.74
CA ASN A 49 -3.07 7.30 -9.11
C ASN A 49 -4.30 7.90 -9.79
N ASP A 50 -5.15 7.04 -10.31
CA ASP A 50 -6.33 7.48 -11.07
C ASP A 50 -7.36 8.23 -10.22
N TYR A 51 -7.52 7.85 -8.98
CA TYR A 51 -8.52 8.46 -8.11
C TYR A 51 -8.15 9.89 -7.72
N LEU A 52 -6.89 10.09 -7.30
CA LEU A 52 -6.43 11.43 -6.93
C LEU A 52 -6.05 12.26 -8.16
N GLY A 53 -5.77 11.63 -9.29
CA GLY A 53 -5.36 12.32 -10.50
C GLY A 53 -3.96 12.92 -10.41
N VAL A 54 -3.08 12.33 -9.61
CA VAL A 54 -1.72 12.82 -9.39
C VAL A 54 -0.70 11.70 -9.41
N ASP A 55 0.55 12.05 -9.65
CA ASP A 55 1.65 11.10 -9.51
C ASP A 55 1.97 10.89 -8.04
N VAL A 56 2.15 9.65 -7.66
CA VAL A 56 2.54 9.27 -6.30
C VAL A 56 3.95 8.72 -6.35
N TYR A 57 4.84 9.32 -5.57
CA TYR A 57 6.23 8.91 -5.54
C TYR A 57 6.41 7.69 -4.64
N VAL A 58 7.25 6.79 -5.05
CA VAL A 58 7.67 5.65 -4.24
C VAL A 58 9.15 5.80 -3.92
N ALA A 59 9.50 5.63 -2.64
CA ALA A 59 10.88 5.79 -2.23
C ALA A 59 11.73 4.59 -2.66
N GLU A 60 13.02 4.79 -2.74
CA GLU A 60 13.93 3.68 -2.92
C GLU A 60 13.86 2.79 -1.71
N ASN A 61 14.03 1.50 -1.93
CA ASN A 61 13.78 0.48 -0.92
C ASN A 61 14.43 0.75 0.43
N GLU A 62 15.67 1.20 0.43
CA GLU A 62 16.40 1.34 1.69
C GLU A 62 16.05 2.60 2.48
N SER A 63 15.47 3.57 1.84
CA SER A 63 15.12 4.81 2.51
C SER A 63 13.72 4.78 3.12
N ASP A 64 12.90 3.78 2.77
CA ASP A 64 11.54 3.73 3.26
C ASP A 64 11.37 2.74 4.39
N LYS A 65 12.00 3.02 5.52
CA LYS A 65 11.94 2.14 6.68
C LYS A 65 10.54 1.97 7.23
N LYS A 66 9.71 2.99 7.11
CA LYS A 66 8.36 2.93 7.66
C LYS A 66 7.47 1.97 6.87
N THR A 67 7.52 2.03 5.57
CA THR A 67 6.75 1.12 4.73
C THR A 67 7.24 -0.32 4.94
N ILE A 68 8.55 -0.51 4.96
CA ILE A 68 9.13 -1.84 5.17
C ILE A 68 8.71 -2.42 6.52
N ASN A 69 8.84 -1.65 7.58
CA ASN A 69 8.50 -2.13 8.92
C ASN A 69 7.01 -2.43 9.06
N THR A 70 6.15 -1.59 8.54
CA THR A 70 4.72 -1.78 8.63
C THR A 70 4.27 -2.99 7.79
N ALA A 71 4.76 -3.09 6.56
CA ALA A 71 4.36 -4.17 5.67
C ALA A 71 4.92 -5.53 6.07
N SER A 72 6.00 -5.57 6.86
CA SER A 72 6.59 -6.83 7.30
C SER A 72 5.85 -7.48 8.46
N LYS A 73 4.90 -6.79 9.07
CA LYS A 73 4.20 -7.30 10.25
C LYS A 73 3.34 -8.52 9.96
N ASN A 74 2.83 -8.64 8.77
CA ASN A 74 2.08 -9.81 8.38
C ASN A 74 2.32 -10.14 6.89
N TRP A 75 2.00 -11.37 6.51
CA TRP A 75 2.23 -11.82 5.14
C TRP A 75 1.33 -11.09 4.12
N GLN A 76 0.16 -10.68 4.55
CA GLN A 76 -0.81 -10.00 3.67
C GLN A 76 -0.26 -8.65 3.22
N SER A 77 0.30 -7.89 4.13
CA SER A 77 0.88 -6.60 3.81
C SER A 77 2.15 -6.75 2.97
N THR A 78 2.95 -7.78 3.23
CA THR A 78 4.13 -8.10 2.43
C THR A 78 3.71 -8.45 1.00
N TYR A 79 2.67 -9.26 0.85
CA TYR A 79 2.13 -9.63 -0.46
C TYR A 79 1.63 -8.39 -1.22
N ALA A 80 1.00 -7.46 -0.53
CA ALA A 80 0.56 -6.21 -1.16
C ALA A 80 1.73 -5.40 -1.73
N VAL A 81 2.88 -5.40 -1.07
CA VAL A 81 4.05 -4.68 -1.60
C VAL A 81 4.51 -5.30 -2.92
N LYS A 82 4.38 -6.61 -3.09
CA LYS A 82 4.70 -7.25 -4.36
C LYS A 82 3.86 -6.68 -5.50
N HIS A 83 2.65 -6.24 -5.21
CA HIS A 83 1.71 -5.68 -6.18
C HIS A 83 1.51 -4.17 -6.01
N LEU A 84 2.48 -3.51 -5.41
CA LEU A 84 2.35 -2.08 -5.10
C LEU A 84 2.07 -1.22 -6.32
N TYR A 85 2.64 -1.57 -7.46
CA TYR A 85 2.41 -0.83 -8.70
C TYR A 85 0.92 -0.78 -9.04
N ASP A 86 0.26 -1.93 -9.06
CA ASP A 86 -1.16 -2.01 -9.39
C ASP A 86 -2.03 -1.39 -8.31
N ILE A 87 -1.63 -1.54 -7.05
CA ILE A 87 -2.37 -0.96 -5.93
C ILE A 87 -2.33 0.56 -5.97
N VAL A 88 -1.17 1.15 -6.23
CA VAL A 88 -1.06 2.60 -6.31
C VAL A 88 -1.89 3.17 -7.46
N ILE A 89 -1.92 2.51 -8.60
CA ILE A 89 -2.73 2.97 -9.73
C ILE A 89 -4.23 2.96 -9.37
N ASN A 90 -4.67 1.90 -8.72
CA ASN A 90 -6.09 1.62 -8.57
C ASN A 90 -6.70 1.94 -7.21
N ALA A 91 -5.91 2.26 -6.22
CA ALA A 91 -6.43 2.58 -4.88
C ALA A 91 -7.32 3.81 -4.95
N ALA A 92 -8.42 3.76 -4.24
CA ALA A 92 -9.43 4.81 -4.26
C ALA A 92 -9.94 5.11 -2.85
N GLY A 93 -10.57 6.24 -2.70
CA GLY A 93 -11.17 6.62 -1.42
C GLY A 93 -12.35 5.72 -1.08
N ASP A 94 -12.57 5.56 0.23
CA ASP A 94 -13.76 4.88 0.73
C ASP A 94 -14.76 5.99 1.05
N GLU A 95 -15.96 5.91 0.53
CA GLU A 95 -16.96 6.96 0.71
C GLU A 95 -17.36 7.16 2.17
N ASN A 96 -17.08 6.19 3.03
CA ASN A 96 -17.40 6.29 4.45
C ASN A 96 -16.23 6.81 5.30
N GLN A 97 -15.13 7.17 4.68
CA GLN A 97 -13.93 7.64 5.36
C GLN A 97 -13.40 8.91 4.69
N PRO A 98 -12.82 9.84 5.44
CA PRO A 98 -12.19 10.99 4.80
C PRO A 98 -10.96 10.56 4.02
N VAL A 99 -10.79 11.11 2.85
CA VAL A 99 -9.59 10.84 2.04
C VAL A 99 -8.39 11.57 2.65
N TYR A 100 -8.55 12.84 2.97
CA TYR A 100 -7.45 13.60 3.53
C TYR A 100 -7.59 13.78 5.03
N VAL A 101 -6.52 13.51 5.74
CA VAL A 101 -6.46 13.71 7.19
C VAL A 101 -5.22 14.54 7.54
N SER A 102 -5.38 15.46 8.49
CA SER A 102 -4.26 16.26 8.95
C SER A 102 -3.42 15.48 9.96
N VAL A 103 -2.13 15.69 9.91
CA VAL A 103 -1.25 15.15 10.94
C VAL A 103 -1.36 16.05 12.16
N LYS A 104 -1.61 15.45 13.32
CA LYS A 104 -1.81 16.23 14.53
C LYS A 104 -0.57 17.02 14.91
N THR A 105 -0.78 18.27 15.35
CA THR A 105 0.29 19.10 15.86
C THR A 105 0.97 18.42 17.04
N GLY A 106 2.27 18.44 17.09
CA GLY A 106 3.03 17.80 18.15
C GLY A 106 3.38 16.35 17.89
N THR A 107 2.76 15.72 16.90
CA THR A 107 3.17 14.39 16.49
C THR A 107 4.32 14.54 15.54
N GLN A 108 5.38 13.76 15.72
CA GLN A 108 6.44 13.80 14.75
C GLN A 108 5.89 13.37 13.42
N THR A 109 5.96 14.29 12.45
CA THR A 109 5.54 13.94 11.14
C THR A 109 6.73 13.31 10.48
N TYR A 110 6.67 12.03 10.26
CA TYR A 110 7.72 11.38 9.53
C TYR A 110 7.87 12.04 8.18
N ASN A 111 9.06 12.37 7.81
CA ASN A 111 9.39 12.95 6.51
C ASN A 111 8.73 14.31 6.24
N GLY A 112 8.27 15.00 7.27
CA GLY A 112 7.74 16.35 7.10
C GLY A 112 6.35 16.43 6.48
N TYR A 113 5.59 15.33 6.46
CA TYR A 113 4.23 15.38 5.92
C TYR A 113 3.29 16.14 6.86
N LYS A 114 2.48 17.03 6.29
CA LYS A 114 1.48 17.76 7.06
C LYS A 114 0.10 17.13 6.95
N ASN A 115 -0.15 16.45 5.86
CA ASN A 115 -1.41 15.75 5.62
C ASN A 115 -1.12 14.36 5.09
N MET A 116 -2.12 13.51 5.20
CA MET A 116 -2.08 12.18 4.62
C MET A 116 -3.30 12.00 3.74
N ALA A 117 -3.14 11.29 2.64
CA ALA A 117 -4.26 10.81 1.84
C ALA A 117 -4.40 9.31 2.10
N ILE A 118 -5.61 8.87 2.39
CA ILE A 118 -5.90 7.48 2.72
C ILE A 118 -6.74 6.88 1.61
N LEU A 119 -6.19 5.90 0.94
CA LEU A 119 -6.87 5.18 -0.13
C LEU A 119 -6.93 3.69 0.18
N TYR A 120 -7.80 2.99 -0.50
CA TYR A 120 -8.04 1.57 -0.26
C TYR A 120 -8.08 0.78 -1.56
N TYR A 121 -7.66 -0.46 -1.49
CA TYR A 121 -7.71 -1.37 -2.62
C TYR A 121 -8.16 -2.73 -2.09
N ASP A 122 -9.35 -3.16 -2.51
CA ASP A 122 -9.89 -4.44 -2.08
C ASP A 122 -9.46 -5.53 -3.04
N PHE A 123 -9.02 -6.66 -2.53
CA PHE A 123 -8.59 -7.78 -3.36
C PHE A 123 -8.92 -9.12 -2.72
N VAL A 124 -8.88 -10.15 -3.54
CA VAL A 124 -9.13 -11.52 -3.12
C VAL A 124 -7.86 -12.31 -3.38
N ASN A 125 -7.45 -13.11 -2.42
CA ASN A 125 -6.35 -14.05 -2.63
C ASN A 125 -6.95 -15.44 -2.84
N ILE A 126 -6.86 -15.94 -4.06
CA ILE A 126 -7.49 -17.22 -4.39
C ILE A 126 -6.79 -18.41 -3.79
N GLU A 127 -5.51 -18.28 -3.40
CA GLU A 127 -4.79 -19.35 -2.76
C GLU A 127 -5.26 -19.58 -1.34
N ARG A 128 -5.94 -18.63 -0.74
CA ARG A 128 -6.40 -18.72 0.64
C ARG A 128 -7.92 -18.70 0.71
N ASP A 129 -8.54 -19.62 -0.02
CA ASP A 129 -10.00 -19.82 0.02
C ASP A 129 -10.79 -18.54 -0.32
N TYR A 130 -10.27 -17.75 -1.21
CA TYR A 130 -10.91 -16.50 -1.63
C TYR A 130 -11.15 -15.53 -0.48
N LEU A 131 -10.25 -15.51 0.50
CA LEU A 131 -10.35 -14.53 1.56
C LEU A 131 -10.26 -13.13 0.99
N ASN A 132 -11.13 -12.27 1.49
CA ASN A 132 -11.16 -10.88 1.06
C ASN A 132 -10.23 -10.05 1.92
N PHE A 133 -9.45 -9.21 1.28
CA PHE A 133 -8.52 -8.34 1.97
C PHE A 133 -8.71 -6.91 1.53
N ARG A 134 -8.39 -5.99 2.40
CA ARG A 134 -8.37 -4.56 2.06
C ARG A 134 -6.98 -4.01 2.36
N ALA A 135 -6.32 -3.48 1.35
CA ALA A 135 -5.09 -2.73 1.53
C ALA A 135 -5.43 -1.28 1.83
N LYS A 136 -4.85 -0.76 2.90
CA LYS A 136 -4.95 0.66 3.23
C LYS A 136 -3.64 1.29 2.81
N LEU A 137 -3.69 2.15 1.82
CA LEU A 137 -2.52 2.86 1.32
C LEU A 137 -2.52 4.26 1.91
N THR A 138 -1.53 4.57 2.71
CA THR A 138 -1.37 5.89 3.30
C THR A 138 -0.32 6.65 2.49
N ILE A 139 -0.72 7.78 1.95
CA ILE A 139 0.12 8.61 1.11
C ILE A 139 0.41 9.89 1.87
N GLY A 140 1.67 10.19 2.10
CA GLY A 140 2.08 11.45 2.73
C GLY A 140 2.01 12.59 1.73
N VAL A 141 1.47 13.71 2.15
CA VAL A 141 1.33 14.90 1.31
C VAL A 141 2.24 16.00 1.84
N LYS A 142 3.21 16.39 1.03
CA LYS A 142 4.11 17.48 1.34
C LYS A 142 3.72 18.66 0.47
N ALA A 143 3.64 19.82 1.05
CA ALA A 143 3.41 21.05 0.30
C ALA A 143 4.47 22.06 0.67
N ASN A 144 5.07 22.68 -0.33
CA ASN A 144 5.90 23.86 -0.16
C ASN A 144 5.29 24.97 -1.01
N ASP A 145 5.92 26.13 -1.04
CA ASP A 145 5.36 27.31 -1.71
C ASP A 145 4.96 27.12 -3.16
N LYS A 146 5.52 26.15 -3.85
CA LYS A 146 5.30 25.97 -5.29
C LYS A 146 4.84 24.58 -5.69
N HIS A 147 4.99 23.58 -4.84
CA HIS A 147 4.74 22.20 -5.22
C HIS A 147 4.03 21.41 -4.14
N VAL A 148 3.13 20.54 -4.56
CA VAL A 148 2.54 19.55 -3.70
C VAL A 148 3.07 18.19 -4.18
N GLN A 149 3.61 17.40 -3.27
CA GLN A 149 4.16 16.09 -3.59
C GLN A 149 3.47 15.01 -2.79
N TYR A 150 3.07 13.95 -3.46
CA TYR A 150 2.40 12.81 -2.85
C TYR A 150 3.39 11.65 -2.83
N CYS A 151 3.59 11.04 -1.68
CA CYS A 151 4.56 9.93 -1.54
C CYS A 151 3.95 8.78 -0.77
N VAL A 152 4.19 7.55 -1.21
CA VAL A 152 3.76 6.39 -0.43
C VAL A 152 4.41 6.46 0.95
N ASN A 153 3.61 6.40 1.99
CA ASN A 153 4.09 6.44 3.36
C ASN A 153 4.03 5.05 4.01
N LYS A 154 2.93 4.35 3.84
CA LYS A 154 2.83 2.96 4.30
C LYS A 154 1.68 2.24 3.62
N ILE A 155 1.74 0.91 3.64
CA ILE A 155 0.67 0.06 3.19
C ILE A 155 0.43 -1.02 4.23
N GLU A 156 -0.83 -1.23 4.58
CA GLU A 156 -1.23 -2.21 5.55
C GLU A 156 -2.41 -2.99 4.99
N VAL A 157 -2.45 -4.27 5.23
CA VAL A 157 -3.55 -5.10 4.75
C VAL A 157 -4.22 -5.79 5.92
N LYS A 158 -5.52 -5.78 5.89
CA LYS A 158 -6.34 -6.50 6.87
C LYS A 158 -7.30 -7.41 6.10
N GLU A 159 -7.63 -8.52 6.70
CA GLU A 159 -8.67 -9.37 6.17
C GLU A 159 -9.99 -8.63 6.30
N LYS A 160 -10.71 -8.53 5.20
CA LYS A 160 -11.98 -7.85 5.20
C LYS A 160 -13.00 -8.83 5.68
N LYS A 161 -13.69 -8.52 6.74
CA LYS A 161 -14.73 -9.40 7.25
C LYS A 161 -15.81 -9.58 6.21
N PRO A 162 -16.27 -10.80 6.04
CA PRO A 162 -17.36 -11.04 5.11
C PRO A 162 -18.53 -10.17 5.54
N THR A 163 -19.12 -9.57 4.59
CA THR A 163 -20.26 -8.80 4.88
C THR A 163 -21.30 -9.78 5.17
N VAL A 164 -21.97 -9.58 6.17
CA VAL A 164 -22.73 -10.57 6.64
C VAL A 164 -23.96 -10.64 6.05
N GLN A 165 -24.11 -10.95 5.16
CA GLN A 165 -25.09 -11.24 4.60
C GLN A 165 -25.61 -12.32 4.96
N SER A 166 -24.98 -12.77 5.32
CA SER A 166 -25.20 -13.56 6.22
C SER A 166 -26.53 -13.78 6.45
N ASN A 167 -27.02 -13.17 6.21
CA ASN A 167 -28.13 -13.22 6.41
C ASN A 167 -28.80 -14.10 5.63
N TYR A 168 -28.42 -14.96 5.52
CA TYR A 168 -28.93 -15.93 4.98
C TYR A 168 -29.94 -16.31 5.70
N PRO A 169 -31.01 -16.42 5.24
CA PRO A 169 -32.04 -17.12 5.93
C PRO A 169 -31.65 -18.51 6.13
#